data_91f9402770b918a7ba5f11b2a060dab0
#
_entry.id   91f9402770b918a7ba5f11b2a060dab0
#
_cell.length_a   1.000
_cell.length_b   1.000
_cell.length_c   1.000
_cell.angle_alpha   90.00
_cell.angle_beta   90.00
_cell.angle_gamma   90.00
#
_symmetry.space_group_name_H-M   'P 1'
#
loop_
_entity.id
_entity.type
_entity.pdbx_description
1 polymer ?
#
loop_
_entity_poly.entity_id
_entity_poly.type
_entity_poly.pdbx_seq_one_letter_code
_entity_poly.pdbx_strand_id
1 'polypeptide(L)'
;MTSVDALADRLAIVDLLHRYATGLDTKDWDLLASGFTADGVADYGALGGLDASQHIITNEVIELDGDRATARCYFQAQHVFTGAEGGDNFLVGGTYDDEIVRTVDGWRIRHRTLTATWTDGNPAVFEAAAARLAAGHED
;
A
#
# COMPACT_ATOMS: atom_id res chain seq x y z
N MET A 1 13.26 1.80 -28.10
CA MET A 1 14.12 2.73 -27.35
C MET A 1 13.23 3.58 -26.45
N THR A 2 13.53 3.63 -25.15
CA THR A 2 12.75 4.39 -24.19
C THR A 2 13.12 5.87 -24.25
N SER A 3 12.13 6.75 -24.43
CA SER A 3 12.35 8.20 -24.42
C SER A 3 12.62 8.72 -23.01
N VAL A 4 13.15 9.95 -22.91
CA VAL A 4 13.35 10.64 -21.62
C VAL A 4 12.01 10.82 -20.90
N ASP A 5 10.95 11.17 -21.63
CA ASP A 5 9.61 11.32 -21.05
C ASP A 5 9.09 10.00 -20.49
N ALA A 6 9.31 8.87 -21.17
CA ALA A 6 8.93 7.56 -20.69
C ALA A 6 9.73 7.17 -19.45
N LEU A 7 11.00 7.51 -19.38
CA LEU A 7 11.80 7.29 -18.17
C LEU A 7 11.28 8.11 -17.00
N ALA A 8 10.94 9.38 -17.23
CA ALA A 8 10.37 10.23 -16.19
C ALA A 8 9.03 9.69 -15.69
N ASP A 9 8.19 9.20 -16.59
CA ASP A 9 6.90 8.58 -16.22
C ASP A 9 7.10 7.32 -15.39
N ARG A 10 8.07 6.47 -15.76
CA ARG A 10 8.37 5.27 -14.99
C ARG A 10 8.84 5.60 -13.59
N LEU A 11 9.73 6.57 -13.43
CA LEU A 11 10.20 7.02 -12.12
C LEU A 11 9.07 7.61 -11.28
N ALA A 12 8.20 8.40 -11.89
CA ALA A 12 7.03 8.97 -11.20
C ALA A 12 6.09 7.88 -10.69
N ILE A 13 5.90 6.82 -11.47
CA ILE A 13 5.06 5.68 -11.06
C ILE A 13 5.73 4.88 -9.94
N VAL A 14 7.03 4.65 -10.00
CA VAL A 14 7.76 4.00 -8.91
C VAL A 14 7.62 4.81 -7.62
N ASP A 15 7.78 6.14 -7.69
CA ASP A 15 7.60 7.03 -6.54
C ASP A 15 6.17 6.94 -5.99
N LEU A 16 5.18 6.83 -6.86
CA LEU A 16 3.78 6.66 -6.50
C LEU A 16 3.57 5.38 -5.67
N LEU A 17 4.16 4.27 -6.11
CA LEU A 17 4.05 2.98 -5.40
C LEU A 17 4.75 3.04 -4.03
N HIS A 18 5.91 3.67 -3.96
CA HIS A 18 6.67 3.82 -2.71
C HIS A 18 5.97 4.78 -1.74
N ARG A 19 5.32 5.82 -2.24
CA ARG A 19 4.54 6.76 -1.42
C ARG A 19 3.38 6.07 -0.72
N TYR A 20 2.75 5.11 -1.36
CA TYR A 20 1.73 4.26 -0.75
C TYR A 20 2.29 3.54 0.50
N ALA A 21 3.42 2.88 0.35
CA ALA A 21 4.06 2.16 1.45
C ALA A 21 4.44 3.11 2.59
N THR A 22 5.04 4.25 2.26
CA THR A 22 5.41 5.27 3.25
C THR A 22 4.18 5.81 3.99
N GLY A 23 3.10 6.09 3.26
CA GLY A 23 1.86 6.57 3.86
C GLY A 23 1.27 5.59 4.88
N LEU A 24 1.27 4.30 4.54
CA LEU A 24 0.83 3.25 5.47
C LEU A 24 1.71 3.17 6.71
N ASP A 25 3.03 3.09 6.50
CA ASP A 25 3.97 2.81 7.59
C ASP A 25 4.13 3.98 8.55
N THR A 26 3.92 5.20 8.07
CA THR A 26 3.95 6.41 8.90
C THR A 26 2.58 6.82 9.42
N LYS A 27 1.53 6.12 9.01
CA LYS A 27 0.13 6.44 9.29
C LYS A 27 -0.23 7.86 8.84
N ASP A 28 0.38 8.29 7.73
CA ASP A 28 0.09 9.55 7.04
C ASP A 28 -1.00 9.29 6.00
N TRP A 29 -2.25 9.39 6.45
CA TRP A 29 -3.41 9.04 5.62
C TRP A 29 -3.62 10.02 4.47
N ASP A 30 -3.22 11.27 4.61
CA ASP A 30 -3.26 12.26 3.52
C ASP A 30 -2.27 11.90 2.43
N LEU A 31 -1.04 11.50 2.81
CA LEU A 31 -0.02 11.03 1.87
C LEU A 31 -0.50 9.78 1.14
N LEU A 32 -1.09 8.83 1.86
CA LEU A 32 -1.66 7.61 1.30
C LEU A 32 -2.74 7.93 0.27
N ALA A 33 -3.71 8.77 0.64
CA ALA A 33 -4.82 9.16 -0.22
C ALA A 33 -4.34 9.89 -1.47
N SER A 34 -3.24 10.65 -1.37
CA SER A 34 -2.68 11.40 -2.49
C SER A 34 -2.18 10.52 -3.63
N GLY A 35 -2.01 9.22 -3.41
CA GLY A 35 -1.60 8.26 -4.43
C GLY A 35 -2.74 7.72 -5.28
N PHE A 36 -3.99 7.96 -4.90
CA PHE A 36 -5.17 7.41 -5.56
C PHE A 36 -5.97 8.49 -6.28
N THR A 37 -6.77 8.07 -7.26
CA THR A 37 -7.76 8.96 -7.87
C THR A 37 -8.81 9.34 -6.83
N ALA A 38 -9.55 10.45 -7.09
CA ALA A 38 -10.52 10.97 -6.14
C ALA A 38 -11.66 9.99 -5.82
N ASP A 39 -11.98 9.09 -6.75
CA ASP A 39 -12.97 8.03 -6.59
C ASP A 39 -12.39 6.72 -6.05
N GLY A 40 -11.08 6.69 -5.79
CA GLY A 40 -10.42 5.53 -5.20
C GLY A 40 -10.86 5.34 -3.75
N VAL A 41 -11.29 4.11 -3.43
CA VAL A 41 -11.67 3.74 -2.06
C VAL A 41 -10.65 2.75 -1.52
N ALA A 42 -10.12 3.06 -0.35
CA ALA A 42 -9.21 2.17 0.33
C ALA A 42 -9.58 2.10 1.82
N ASP A 43 -9.70 0.89 2.33
CA ASP A 43 -9.96 0.66 3.75
C ASP A 43 -8.67 0.22 4.44
N TYR A 44 -8.10 1.14 5.21
CA TYR A 44 -6.88 0.91 5.99
C TYR A 44 -7.15 0.95 7.49
N GLY A 45 -8.42 0.86 7.89
CA GLY A 45 -8.86 1.09 9.25
C GLY A 45 -8.05 0.34 10.30
N ALA A 46 -7.82 -0.96 10.10
CA ALA A 46 -7.10 -1.78 11.08
C ALA A 46 -5.63 -1.39 11.22
N LEU A 47 -5.00 -0.90 10.16
CA LEU A 47 -3.57 -0.58 10.16
C LEU A 47 -3.21 0.54 11.14
N GLY A 48 -4.15 1.47 11.36
CA GLY A 48 -3.95 2.56 12.33
C GLY A 48 -3.76 2.08 13.76
N GLY A 49 -4.28 0.91 14.12
CA GLY A 49 -4.16 0.34 15.45
C GLY A 49 -2.91 -0.49 15.70
N LEU A 50 -2.10 -0.76 14.66
CA LEU A 50 -0.84 -1.49 14.80
C LEU A 50 0.21 -0.65 15.53
N ASP A 51 1.11 -1.31 16.25
CA ASP A 51 2.27 -0.63 16.84
C ASP A 51 3.28 -0.23 15.77
N ALA A 52 3.45 -1.05 14.75
CA ALA A 52 4.30 -0.78 13.61
C ALA A 52 3.86 -1.57 12.39
N SER A 53 4.15 -1.04 11.21
CA SER A 53 4.12 -1.80 9.97
C SER A 53 5.29 -1.40 9.09
N GLN A 54 5.71 -2.32 8.23
CA GLN A 54 6.73 -2.02 7.24
C GLN A 54 6.37 -2.71 5.94
N HIS A 55 6.13 -1.91 4.91
CA HIS A 55 5.83 -2.38 3.56
C HIS A 55 7.07 -2.21 2.69
N ILE A 56 7.51 -3.31 2.09
CA ILE A 56 8.62 -3.32 1.13
C ILE A 56 8.03 -3.57 -0.25
N ILE A 57 8.29 -2.67 -1.18
CA ILE A 57 7.82 -2.73 -2.57
C ILE A 57 9.04 -2.98 -3.44
N THR A 58 8.96 -4.03 -4.26
CA THR A 58 10.07 -4.43 -5.14
C THR A 58 9.55 -4.96 -6.47
N ASN A 59 10.47 -5.19 -7.40
CA ASN A 59 10.17 -5.87 -8.67
C ASN A 59 9.05 -5.20 -9.46
N GLU A 60 9.12 -3.88 -9.57
CA GLU A 60 8.13 -3.10 -10.30
C GLU A 60 8.26 -3.38 -11.80
N VAL A 61 7.16 -3.80 -12.43
CA VAL A 61 7.02 -3.94 -13.88
C VAL A 61 5.95 -2.96 -14.33
N ILE A 62 6.34 -1.99 -15.14
CA ILE A 62 5.47 -0.87 -15.54
C ILE A 62 5.33 -0.91 -17.06
N GLU A 63 4.09 -0.89 -17.53
CA GLU A 63 3.75 -0.76 -18.95
C GLU A 63 3.03 0.56 -19.16
N LEU A 64 3.59 1.43 -19.99
CA LEU A 64 3.05 2.74 -20.32
C LEU A 64 2.22 2.67 -21.60
N ASP A 65 1.06 3.33 -21.60
CA ASP A 65 0.19 3.48 -22.76
C ASP A 65 -0.44 4.89 -22.72
N GLY A 66 0.28 5.89 -23.23
CA GLY A 66 -0.18 7.28 -23.22
C GLY A 66 -0.40 7.80 -21.80
N ASP A 67 -1.64 8.16 -21.47
CA ASP A 67 -2.03 8.67 -20.15
C ASP A 67 -2.48 7.57 -19.20
N ARG A 68 -2.25 6.31 -19.56
CA ARG A 68 -2.56 5.14 -18.75
C ARG A 68 -1.30 4.31 -18.57
N ALA A 69 -1.29 3.54 -17.51
CA ALA A 69 -0.24 2.57 -17.24
C ALA A 69 -0.80 1.40 -16.44
N THR A 70 -0.12 0.28 -16.54
CA THR A 70 -0.28 -0.82 -15.58
C THR A 70 1.02 -0.99 -14.84
N ALA A 71 0.94 -1.36 -13.58
CA ALA A 71 2.11 -1.68 -12.77
C ALA A 71 1.85 -2.93 -11.97
N ARG A 72 2.83 -3.80 -11.95
CA ARG A 72 2.85 -4.95 -11.07
C ARG A 72 4.09 -4.87 -10.20
N CYS A 73 3.95 -5.14 -8.92
CA CYS A 73 5.08 -5.20 -8.01
C CYS A 73 4.90 -6.30 -6.98
N TYR A 74 5.99 -6.67 -6.32
CA TYR A 74 5.93 -7.51 -5.14
C TYR A 74 5.81 -6.62 -3.91
N PHE A 75 5.13 -7.13 -2.89
CA PHE A 75 5.16 -6.52 -1.57
C PHE A 75 5.46 -7.56 -0.50
N GLN A 76 6.15 -7.11 0.55
CA GLN A 76 6.20 -7.79 1.84
C GLN A 76 5.78 -6.78 2.88
N ALA A 77 4.83 -7.16 3.72
CA ALA A 77 4.27 -6.28 4.71
C ALA A 77 4.32 -6.94 6.08
N GLN A 78 5.16 -6.39 6.95
CA GLN A 78 5.25 -6.80 8.35
C GLN A 78 4.27 -5.97 9.17
N HIS A 79 3.51 -6.64 10.03
CA HIS A 79 2.54 -6.02 10.93
C HIS A 79 2.88 -6.42 12.35
N VAL A 80 2.94 -5.44 13.25
CA VAL A 80 3.33 -5.66 14.64
C VAL A 80 2.25 -5.13 15.58
N PHE A 81 1.79 -5.97 16.48
CA PHE A 81 0.93 -5.59 17.61
C PHE A 81 1.45 -6.28 18.85
N THR A 82 2.12 -5.54 19.72
CA THR A 82 2.73 -6.06 20.94
C THR A 82 1.66 -6.51 21.93
N GLY A 83 1.76 -7.77 22.36
CA GLY A 83 0.82 -8.35 23.31
C GLY A 83 -0.41 -8.99 22.68
N ALA A 84 -0.46 -9.16 21.35
CA ALA A 84 -1.56 -9.90 20.74
C ALA A 84 -1.54 -11.37 21.18
N GLU A 85 -2.73 -11.92 21.46
CA GLU A 85 -2.85 -13.32 21.81
C GLU A 85 -2.45 -14.18 20.61
N GLY A 86 -1.45 -15.05 20.80
CA GLY A 86 -0.93 -15.93 19.76
C GLY A 86 0.35 -15.44 19.10
N GLY A 87 0.81 -14.22 19.41
CA GLY A 87 2.06 -13.65 18.90
C GLY A 87 1.91 -12.25 18.35
N ASP A 88 3.01 -11.52 18.28
CA ASP A 88 3.03 -10.08 17.99
C ASP A 88 3.12 -9.76 16.52
N ASN A 89 3.51 -10.71 15.67
CA ASN A 89 3.90 -10.46 14.29
C ASN A 89 3.03 -11.20 13.28
N PHE A 90 2.74 -10.52 12.18
CA PHE A 90 2.09 -11.14 11.02
C PHE A 90 2.70 -10.58 9.74
N LEU A 91 3.34 -11.46 8.97
CA LEU A 91 4.02 -11.11 7.72
C LEU A 91 3.19 -11.62 6.55
N VAL A 92 2.94 -10.73 5.58
CA VAL A 92 2.22 -11.06 4.36
C VAL A 92 3.10 -10.73 3.17
N GLY A 93 3.20 -11.67 2.23
CA GLY A 93 3.89 -11.46 0.96
C GLY A 93 2.95 -11.69 -0.21
N GLY A 94 3.13 -10.93 -1.27
CA GLY A 94 2.28 -11.07 -2.45
C GLY A 94 2.58 -10.05 -3.53
N THR A 95 1.55 -9.74 -4.30
CA THR A 95 1.63 -8.83 -5.43
C THR A 95 0.55 -7.75 -5.36
N TYR A 96 0.89 -6.56 -5.87
CA TYR A 96 -0.08 -5.55 -6.27
C TYR A 96 -0.12 -5.51 -7.79
N ASP A 97 -1.33 -5.51 -8.35
CA ASP A 97 -1.60 -5.23 -9.76
C ASP A 97 -2.42 -3.96 -9.84
N ASP A 98 -1.89 -2.94 -10.49
CA ASP A 98 -2.44 -1.59 -10.47
C ASP A 98 -2.84 -1.11 -11.86
N GLU A 99 -4.00 -0.50 -11.95
CA GLU A 99 -4.37 0.39 -13.05
C GLU A 99 -4.05 1.82 -12.63
N ILE A 100 -3.26 2.52 -13.45
CA ILE A 100 -2.73 3.84 -13.14
C ILE A 100 -3.10 4.78 -14.26
N VAL A 101 -3.49 6.01 -13.91
CA VAL A 101 -3.88 7.05 -14.86
C VAL A 101 -3.14 8.34 -14.58
N ARG A 102 -2.83 9.09 -15.67
CA ARG A 102 -2.30 10.44 -15.55
C ARG A 102 -3.44 11.41 -15.25
N THR A 103 -3.29 12.21 -14.21
CA THR A 103 -4.23 13.26 -13.85
C THR A 103 -3.52 14.62 -13.94
N VAL A 104 -4.26 15.71 -13.71
CA VAL A 104 -3.67 17.06 -13.65
C VAL A 104 -2.63 17.17 -12.52
N ASP A 105 -2.75 16.33 -11.49
CA ASP A 105 -1.85 16.31 -10.33
C ASP A 105 -0.74 15.25 -10.46
N GLY A 106 -0.64 14.58 -11.61
CA GLY A 106 0.32 13.53 -11.88
C GLY A 106 -0.32 12.14 -11.94
N TRP A 107 0.52 11.13 -11.93
CA TRP A 107 0.07 9.75 -11.98
C TRP A 107 -0.61 9.36 -10.66
N ARG A 108 -1.73 8.61 -10.76
CA ARG A 108 -2.52 8.15 -9.60
C ARG A 108 -3.01 6.74 -9.84
N ILE A 109 -3.11 5.96 -8.76
CA ILE A 109 -3.69 4.62 -8.80
C ILE A 109 -5.21 4.77 -8.89
N ARG A 110 -5.78 4.20 -9.94
CA ARG A 110 -7.23 4.15 -10.14
C ARG A 110 -7.83 2.92 -9.49
N HIS A 111 -7.14 1.78 -9.61
CA HIS A 111 -7.59 0.50 -9.07
C HIS A 111 -6.38 -0.34 -8.70
N ARG A 112 -6.41 -0.93 -7.53
CA ARG A 112 -5.36 -1.84 -7.05
C ARG A 112 -5.97 -3.19 -6.71
N THR A 113 -5.35 -4.26 -7.20
CA THR A 113 -5.65 -5.62 -6.79
C THR A 113 -4.50 -6.16 -5.96
N LEU A 114 -4.79 -6.52 -4.72
CA LEU A 114 -3.82 -7.14 -3.81
C LEU A 114 -4.04 -8.66 -3.85
N THR A 115 -2.97 -9.41 -4.06
CA THR A 115 -2.99 -10.86 -3.97
C THR A 115 -1.96 -11.32 -2.95
N ALA A 116 -2.41 -11.85 -1.82
CA ALA A 116 -1.53 -12.46 -0.84
C ALA A 116 -1.18 -13.87 -1.32
N THR A 117 0.11 -14.14 -1.52
CA THR A 117 0.57 -15.45 -1.98
C THR A 117 1.11 -16.32 -0.84
N TRP A 118 1.54 -15.70 0.25
CA TRP A 118 2.01 -16.43 1.43
C TRP A 118 1.90 -15.54 2.66
N THR A 119 1.80 -16.15 3.81
CA THR A 119 1.77 -15.47 5.11
C THR A 119 2.59 -16.25 6.12
N ASP A 120 3.03 -15.55 7.17
CA ASP A 120 3.72 -16.14 8.31
C ASP A 120 3.36 -15.37 9.58
N GLY A 121 3.15 -16.07 10.67
CA GLY A 121 2.84 -15.46 11.96
C GLY A 121 1.37 -15.48 12.33
N ASN A 122 0.95 -14.47 13.09
CA ASN A 122 -0.36 -14.44 13.75
C ASN A 122 -1.33 -13.47 13.08
N PRO A 123 -2.32 -13.94 12.29
CA PRO A 123 -3.29 -13.06 11.66
C PRO A 123 -4.19 -12.30 12.63
N ALA A 124 -4.28 -12.74 13.88
CA ALA A 124 -5.09 -12.08 14.92
C ALA A 124 -4.55 -10.69 15.29
N VAL A 125 -3.35 -10.31 14.85
CA VAL A 125 -2.84 -8.94 15.05
C VAL A 125 -3.75 -7.89 14.42
N PHE A 126 -4.43 -8.20 13.31
CA PHE A 126 -5.39 -7.29 12.69
C PHE A 126 -6.63 -7.08 13.53
N GLU A 127 -7.17 -8.13 14.12
CA GLU A 127 -8.33 -8.03 15.04
C GLU A 127 -7.96 -7.21 16.28
N ALA A 128 -6.75 -7.44 16.82
CA ALA A 128 -6.24 -6.70 17.96
C ALA A 128 -6.09 -5.20 17.63
N ALA A 129 -5.56 -4.89 16.45
CA ALA A 129 -5.42 -3.52 15.98
C ALA A 129 -6.78 -2.83 15.80
N ALA A 130 -7.74 -3.52 15.19
CA ALA A 130 -9.09 -3.00 15.00
C ALA A 130 -9.78 -2.74 16.36
N ALA A 131 -9.62 -3.66 17.32
CA ALA A 131 -10.19 -3.52 18.67
C ALA A 131 -9.58 -2.31 19.41
N ARG A 132 -8.28 -2.07 19.24
CA ARG A 132 -7.61 -0.89 19.84
C ARG A 132 -8.20 0.41 19.29
N LEU A 133 -8.43 0.49 18.00
CA LEU A 133 -9.03 1.68 17.37
C LEU A 133 -10.47 1.89 17.85
N ALA A 134 -11.27 0.83 17.93
CA ALA A 134 -12.64 0.92 18.41
C ALA A 134 -12.69 1.41 19.87
N ALA A 135 -11.79 0.94 20.73
CA ALA A 135 -11.70 1.38 22.11
C ALA A 135 -11.30 2.86 22.23
N GLY A 136 -10.42 3.35 21.33
CA GLY A 136 -9.99 4.74 21.29
C GLY A 136 -11.07 5.71 20.83
N HIS A 137 -12.12 5.24 20.18
CA HIS A 137 -13.25 6.06 19.71
C HIS A 137 -14.43 6.12 20.69
N GLU A 138 -14.35 5.42 21.81
CA GLU A 138 -15.41 5.39 22.82
C GLU A 138 -15.25 6.48 23.91
N ASP A 139 -14.19 7.28 23.85
CA ASP A 139 -13.92 8.37 24.81
C ASP A 139 -14.49 9.72 24.35
#